data_7ae625dfa772223f7283d72db983f2d0
#
_entry.id   7ae625dfa772223f7283d72db983f2d0
#
_cell.length_a   1.000
_cell.length_b   1.000
_cell.length_c   1.000
_cell.angle_alpha   90.00
_cell.angle_beta   90.00
_cell.angle_gamma   90.00
#
_symmetry.space_group_name_H-M   'P 1'
#
loop_
_entity.id
_entity.type
_entity.pdbx_description
1 polymer ?
#
loop_
_entity_poly.entity_id
_entity_poly.type
_entity_poly.pdbx_seq_one_letter_code
_entity_poly.pdbx_strand_id
1 'polypeptide(L)'
;MNVPHSLILEQKENTKHGEVFFPIQKYITKLNLNSPVIMTHWHEEAELTLITKGSCIYQIDLVDYEVNEGDLLFIPPLLLHSIRLNGTDDFCSETYVFHVNFLGGNATDICSTRYLTPMINHELTLPYHISSTHPAHHSLHECFIKMASLYTEQTFGYEIALKSVLLQALFLLLQYSTTESATISASSDKLKNVLDYIDLHYAEPLTISELAEL
;
A
#
# COMPACT_ATOMS: atom_id res chain seq x y z
N MET A 1 -21.79 8.17 -28.54
CA MET A 1 -21.34 6.86 -28.06
C MET A 1 -21.44 6.93 -26.55
N ASN A 2 -22.34 6.15 -25.97
CA ASN A 2 -22.49 6.10 -24.51
C ASN A 2 -21.28 5.34 -23.93
N VAL A 3 -20.43 6.04 -23.19
CA VAL A 3 -19.41 5.40 -22.35
C VAL A 3 -20.16 4.61 -21.28
N PRO A 4 -19.87 3.32 -21.08
CA PRO A 4 -20.56 2.55 -20.06
C PRO A 4 -20.32 3.15 -18.67
N HIS A 5 -21.38 3.27 -17.87
CA HIS A 5 -21.42 3.82 -16.51
C HIS A 5 -20.52 3.10 -15.49
N SER A 6 -19.84 2.03 -15.90
CA SER A 6 -18.96 1.22 -15.04
C SER A 6 -17.51 1.71 -14.93
N LEU A 7 -17.19 2.90 -15.44
CA LEU A 7 -15.84 3.47 -15.42
C LEU A 7 -15.68 4.67 -14.47
N ILE A 8 -16.68 4.96 -13.65
CA ILE A 8 -16.50 5.90 -12.55
C ILE A 8 -15.96 5.08 -11.40
N LEU A 9 -14.69 5.22 -11.20
CA LEU A 9 -13.85 4.48 -10.30
C LEU A 9 -14.20 4.84 -8.86
N GLU A 10 -14.81 3.92 -8.14
CA GLU A 10 -14.65 3.87 -6.69
C GLU A 10 -13.16 3.69 -6.42
N GLN A 11 -12.44 4.77 -6.12
CA GLN A 11 -11.00 4.69 -5.84
C GLN A 11 -10.73 4.10 -4.47
N LYS A 12 -11.71 4.14 -3.57
CA LYS A 12 -11.66 3.31 -2.37
C LYS A 12 -11.93 1.86 -2.77
N GLU A 13 -10.94 1.01 -2.57
CA GLU A 13 -11.14 -0.41 -2.76
C GLU A 13 -12.07 -0.96 -1.65
N ASN A 14 -13.18 -1.58 -2.07
CA ASN A 14 -14.15 -2.19 -1.15
C ASN A 14 -13.86 -3.68 -0.87
N THR A 15 -12.74 -4.19 -1.35
CA THR A 15 -12.32 -5.58 -1.13
C THR A 15 -11.92 -5.78 0.32
N LYS A 16 -12.40 -6.86 0.92
CA LYS A 16 -11.94 -7.27 2.26
C LYS A 16 -10.69 -8.14 2.11
N HIS A 17 -9.61 -7.73 2.72
CA HIS A 17 -8.34 -8.43 2.70
C HIS A 17 -8.21 -9.35 3.92
N GLY A 18 -8.29 -10.65 3.68
CA GLY A 18 -8.23 -11.67 4.73
C GLY A 18 -9.55 -11.84 5.50
N GLU A 19 -9.48 -12.46 6.66
CA GLU A 19 -10.61 -12.76 7.51
C GLU A 19 -10.71 -11.76 8.68
N VAL A 20 -11.87 -11.66 9.32
CA VAL A 20 -12.12 -10.72 10.43
C VAL A 20 -11.10 -10.87 11.57
N PHE A 21 -10.72 -12.11 11.90
CA PHE A 21 -9.75 -12.41 12.96
C PHE A 21 -8.32 -12.60 12.47
N PHE A 22 -8.14 -12.67 11.15
CA PHE A 22 -6.85 -12.79 10.50
C PHE A 22 -6.82 -11.90 9.25
N PRO A 23 -6.79 -10.56 9.43
CA PRO A 23 -6.91 -9.58 8.35
C PRO A 23 -5.57 -9.40 7.62
N ILE A 24 -5.12 -10.46 6.97
CA ILE A 24 -3.96 -10.48 6.08
C ILE A 24 -4.27 -11.36 4.86
N GLN A 25 -3.91 -10.88 3.69
CA GLN A 25 -4.10 -11.59 2.42
C GLN A 25 -2.87 -11.43 1.54
N LYS A 26 -2.48 -12.54 0.90
CA LYS A 26 -1.42 -12.56 -0.11
C LYS A 26 -2.00 -12.37 -1.50
N TYR A 27 -1.36 -11.54 -2.30
CA TYR A 27 -1.67 -11.31 -3.72
C TYR A 27 -0.44 -11.52 -4.59
N ILE A 28 -0.68 -12.01 -5.81
CA ILE A 28 0.31 -12.08 -6.89
C ILE A 28 -0.18 -11.17 -8.00
N THR A 29 0.52 -10.08 -8.21
CA THR A 29 0.24 -9.15 -9.30
C THR A 29 1.06 -9.49 -10.52
N LYS A 30 0.41 -9.53 -11.69
CA LYS A 30 1.07 -9.75 -12.98
C LYS A 30 0.62 -8.68 -13.96
N LEU A 31 1.57 -7.93 -14.50
CA LEU A 31 1.33 -6.99 -15.58
C LEU A 31 2.02 -7.46 -16.84
N ASN A 32 1.38 -7.19 -17.96
CA ASN A 32 1.87 -7.45 -19.32
C ASN A 32 1.19 -6.46 -20.28
N LEU A 33 1.52 -6.52 -21.56
CA LEU A 33 0.97 -5.62 -22.57
C LEU A 33 -0.56 -5.66 -22.70
N ASN A 34 -1.22 -6.77 -22.33
CA ASN A 34 -2.69 -6.88 -22.36
C ASN A 34 -3.36 -6.35 -21.10
N SER A 35 -2.63 -6.28 -19.98
CA SER A 35 -3.07 -5.75 -18.71
C SER A 35 -1.93 -4.95 -18.08
N PRO A 36 -1.67 -3.72 -18.60
CA PRO A 36 -0.45 -2.98 -18.25
C PRO A 36 -0.57 -2.10 -17.00
N VAL A 37 -1.74 -2.04 -16.38
CA VAL A 37 -2.03 -1.05 -15.33
C VAL A 37 -2.91 -1.65 -14.24
N ILE A 38 -2.60 -1.33 -12.98
CA ILE A 38 -3.55 -1.29 -11.87
C ILE A 38 -3.89 0.17 -11.62
N MET A 39 -5.17 0.49 -11.70
CA MET A 39 -5.66 1.86 -11.56
C MET A 39 -5.41 2.41 -10.17
N THR A 40 -5.36 3.72 -10.04
CA THR A 40 -5.19 4.41 -8.76
C THR A 40 -6.33 4.05 -7.82
N HIS A 41 -5.97 3.59 -6.63
CA HIS A 41 -6.90 3.22 -5.55
C HIS A 41 -6.25 3.44 -4.18
N TRP A 42 -7.03 3.27 -3.14
CA TRP A 42 -6.58 3.29 -1.75
C TRP A 42 -7.47 2.37 -0.89
N HIS A 43 -6.94 1.87 0.21
CA HIS A 43 -7.63 1.03 1.18
C HIS A 43 -7.09 1.26 2.61
N GLU A 44 -7.74 0.65 3.61
CA GLU A 44 -7.43 0.84 5.03
C GLU A 44 -6.28 -0.05 5.53
N GLU A 45 -5.77 -0.91 4.67
CA GLU A 45 -4.69 -1.83 4.95
C GLU A 45 -3.33 -1.24 4.55
N ALA A 46 -2.27 -1.79 5.15
CA ALA A 46 -0.90 -1.60 4.69
C ALA A 46 -0.50 -2.72 3.73
N GLU A 47 0.46 -2.43 2.85
CA GLU A 47 1.04 -3.40 1.95
C GLU A 47 2.54 -3.56 2.18
N LEU A 48 3.02 -4.81 2.12
CA LEU A 48 4.43 -5.12 1.98
C LEU A 48 4.61 -5.97 0.72
N THR A 49 5.33 -5.43 -0.27
CA THR A 49 5.46 -6.00 -1.61
C THR A 49 6.91 -6.32 -1.91
N LEU A 50 7.14 -7.47 -2.56
CA LEU A 50 8.42 -7.84 -3.18
C LEU A 50 8.21 -7.92 -4.69
N ILE A 51 9.09 -7.26 -5.44
CA ILE A 51 9.13 -7.38 -6.90
C ILE A 51 9.88 -8.68 -7.24
N THR A 52 9.17 -9.63 -7.84
CA THR A 52 9.70 -10.97 -8.12
C THR A 52 10.17 -11.14 -9.56
N LYS A 53 9.78 -10.24 -10.46
CA LYS A 53 10.19 -10.26 -11.88
C LYS A 53 9.99 -8.90 -12.54
N GLY A 54 10.95 -8.48 -13.34
CA GLY A 54 10.83 -7.32 -14.24
C GLY A 54 10.89 -5.97 -13.52
N SER A 55 10.36 -4.96 -14.19
CA SER A 55 10.32 -3.58 -13.68
C SER A 55 8.98 -2.93 -13.99
N CYS A 56 8.57 -1.99 -13.16
CA CYS A 56 7.38 -1.17 -13.41
C CYS A 56 7.50 0.17 -12.69
N ILE A 57 6.50 1.01 -12.82
CA ILE A 57 6.37 2.24 -12.05
C ILE A 57 5.23 2.06 -11.06
N TYR A 58 5.56 2.14 -9.78
CA TYR A 58 4.60 2.36 -8.72
C TYR A 58 4.45 3.86 -8.50
N GLN A 59 3.22 4.34 -8.51
CA GLN A 59 2.93 5.67 -8.01
C GLN A 59 2.35 5.54 -6.60
N ILE A 60 3.00 6.17 -5.63
CA ILE A 60 2.58 6.17 -4.22
C ILE A 60 2.53 7.62 -3.77
N ASP A 61 1.39 8.05 -3.24
CA ASP A 61 1.14 9.42 -2.79
C ASP A 61 1.54 10.47 -3.86
N LEU A 62 1.15 10.19 -5.12
CA LEU A 62 1.40 11.01 -6.32
C LEU A 62 2.88 11.08 -6.75
N VAL A 63 3.78 10.32 -6.12
CA VAL A 63 5.19 10.23 -6.48
C VAL A 63 5.46 8.93 -7.22
N ASP A 64 6.13 9.01 -8.36
CA ASP A 64 6.51 7.86 -9.16
C ASP A 64 7.82 7.24 -8.64
N TYR A 65 7.79 5.93 -8.42
CA TYR A 65 8.94 5.09 -8.06
C TYR A 65 9.16 4.06 -9.16
N GLU A 66 10.31 4.12 -9.82
CA GLU A 66 10.75 3.04 -10.71
C GLU A 66 11.29 1.90 -9.85
N VAL A 67 10.65 0.73 -9.95
CA VAL A 67 10.99 -0.45 -9.15
C VAL A 67 11.47 -1.58 -10.04
N ASN A 68 12.40 -2.36 -9.54
CA ASN A 68 13.05 -3.45 -10.24
C ASN A 68 12.95 -4.76 -9.44
N GLU A 69 13.22 -5.87 -10.13
CA GLU A 69 13.28 -7.19 -9.49
C GLU A 69 14.19 -7.16 -8.25
N GLY A 70 13.69 -7.68 -7.14
CA GLY A 70 14.34 -7.70 -5.84
C GLY A 70 14.01 -6.50 -4.94
N ASP A 71 13.48 -5.39 -5.46
CA ASP A 71 13.08 -4.25 -4.64
C ASP A 71 11.86 -4.60 -3.77
N LEU A 72 11.79 -3.94 -2.61
CA LEU A 72 10.62 -4.02 -1.72
C LEU A 72 9.90 -2.68 -1.69
N LEU A 73 8.60 -2.74 -1.48
CA LEU A 73 7.74 -1.58 -1.25
C LEU A 73 6.97 -1.75 0.06
N PHE A 74 6.81 -0.65 0.78
CA PHE A 74 5.88 -0.55 1.89
C PHE A 74 4.91 0.59 1.62
N ILE A 75 3.62 0.28 1.56
CA ILE A 75 2.55 1.27 1.37
C ILE A 75 1.76 1.33 2.67
N PRO A 76 1.82 2.45 3.40
CA PRO A 76 0.99 2.66 4.59
C PRO A 76 -0.51 2.68 4.23
N PRO A 77 -1.40 2.44 5.21
CA PRO A 77 -2.84 2.59 5.02
C PRO A 77 -3.22 3.94 4.42
N LEU A 78 -4.32 3.97 3.70
CA LEU A 78 -4.96 5.20 3.21
C LEU A 78 -4.17 5.99 2.15
N LEU A 79 -3.03 5.52 1.65
CA LEU A 79 -2.32 6.20 0.57
C LEU A 79 -2.86 5.81 -0.81
N LEU A 80 -3.04 6.80 -1.66
CA LEU A 80 -3.31 6.59 -3.07
C LEU A 80 -2.12 5.92 -3.74
N HIS A 81 -2.38 4.83 -4.46
CA HIS A 81 -1.33 4.13 -5.20
C HIS A 81 -1.86 3.49 -6.48
N SER A 82 -0.96 3.31 -7.42
CA SER A 82 -1.22 2.65 -8.71
C SER A 82 0.04 1.99 -9.22
N ILE A 83 -0.12 1.08 -10.20
CA ILE A 83 0.99 0.38 -10.82
C ILE A 83 0.83 0.49 -12.33
N ARG A 84 1.91 0.81 -13.04
CA ARG A 84 1.93 0.80 -14.51
C ARG A 84 3.18 0.14 -15.03
N LEU A 85 3.01 -0.67 -16.05
CA LEU A 85 4.12 -1.34 -16.73
C LEU A 85 5.10 -0.29 -17.31
N ASN A 86 6.39 -0.54 -17.13
CA ASN A 86 7.46 0.28 -17.70
C ASN A 86 8.17 -0.53 -18.79
N GLY A 87 7.73 -0.38 -20.04
CA GLY A 87 8.29 -1.11 -21.17
C GLY A 87 7.40 -2.27 -21.64
N THR A 88 8.01 -3.31 -22.22
CA THR A 88 7.33 -4.43 -22.87
C THR A 88 7.42 -5.75 -22.12
N ASP A 89 8.29 -5.82 -21.11
CA ASP A 89 8.56 -7.05 -20.39
C ASP A 89 7.50 -7.32 -19.33
N ASP A 90 7.22 -8.59 -19.10
CA ASP A 90 6.29 -8.99 -18.04
C ASP A 90 6.82 -8.58 -16.66
N PHE A 91 5.90 -8.09 -15.84
CA PHE A 91 6.15 -7.76 -14.46
C PHE A 91 5.40 -8.72 -13.53
N CYS A 92 6.02 -9.07 -12.40
CA CYS A 92 5.37 -9.82 -11.33
C CYS A 92 5.80 -9.32 -9.96
N SER A 93 4.85 -9.18 -9.04
CA SER A 93 5.11 -8.92 -7.63
C SER A 93 4.29 -9.82 -6.73
N GLU A 94 4.78 -9.97 -5.50
CA GLU A 94 4.10 -10.66 -4.41
C GLU A 94 3.85 -9.66 -3.29
N THR A 95 2.59 -9.50 -2.87
CA THR A 95 2.16 -8.49 -1.90
C THR A 95 1.41 -9.15 -0.75
N TYR A 96 1.74 -8.75 0.48
CA TYR A 96 0.93 -9.01 1.67
C TYR A 96 0.19 -7.73 2.04
N VAL A 97 -1.13 -7.77 1.90
CA VAL A 97 -2.05 -6.72 2.33
C VAL A 97 -2.56 -7.08 3.71
N PHE A 98 -2.40 -6.20 4.69
CA PHE A 98 -2.77 -6.49 6.08
C PHE A 98 -3.29 -5.25 6.81
N HIS A 99 -4.33 -5.44 7.61
CA HIS A 99 -4.84 -4.36 8.46
C HIS A 99 -3.92 -4.15 9.65
N VAL A 100 -3.52 -2.91 9.90
CA VAL A 100 -2.52 -2.57 10.95
C VAL A 100 -2.99 -2.98 12.36
N ASN A 101 -4.30 -2.99 12.62
CA ASN A 101 -4.86 -3.49 13.89
C ASN A 101 -4.52 -4.97 14.16
N PHE A 102 -4.11 -5.73 13.14
CA PHE A 102 -3.56 -7.07 13.34
C PHE A 102 -2.26 -7.05 14.17
N LEU A 103 -1.47 -5.99 14.05
CA LEU A 103 -0.18 -5.86 14.72
C LEU A 103 -0.29 -5.30 16.14
N GLY A 104 -1.20 -4.37 16.37
CA GLY A 104 -1.46 -3.77 17.68
C GLY A 104 -2.96 -3.69 17.93
N GLY A 105 -3.44 -4.48 18.87
CA GLY A 105 -4.85 -4.41 19.30
C GLY A 105 -5.01 -3.37 20.39
N ASN A 106 -5.89 -2.42 20.21
CA ASN A 106 -6.42 -1.46 21.16
C ASN A 106 -5.45 -0.41 21.78
N ALA A 107 -5.97 0.77 21.93
CA ALA A 107 -5.37 2.05 22.23
C ALA A 107 -4.51 2.18 23.53
N THR A 108 -4.23 1.12 24.24
CA THR A 108 -3.48 1.14 25.52
C THR A 108 -2.05 0.63 25.40
N ASP A 109 -1.67 0.10 24.25
CA ASP A 109 -0.32 -0.39 24.00
C ASP A 109 0.58 0.75 23.49
N ILE A 110 1.81 0.82 24.04
CA ILE A 110 2.81 1.82 23.67
C ILE A 110 3.19 1.76 22.18
N CYS A 111 3.21 0.57 21.59
CA CYS A 111 3.52 0.40 20.16
C CYS A 111 2.43 1.01 19.29
N SER A 112 1.16 0.78 19.65
CA SER A 112 0.00 1.37 18.96
C SER A 112 0.00 2.89 19.04
N THR A 113 0.16 3.46 20.24
CA THR A 113 0.06 4.92 20.45
C THR A 113 1.25 5.68 19.90
N ARG A 114 2.45 5.11 19.95
CA ARG A 114 3.68 5.83 19.61
C ARG A 114 4.13 5.61 18.15
N TYR A 115 3.75 4.50 17.53
CA TYR A 115 4.25 4.12 16.20
C TYR A 115 3.14 3.82 15.20
N LEU A 116 2.19 2.92 15.55
CA LEU A 116 1.20 2.47 14.57
C LEU A 116 0.17 3.56 14.25
N THR A 117 -0.38 4.23 15.27
CA THR A 117 -1.34 5.32 15.07
C THR A 117 -0.72 6.51 14.33
N PRO A 118 0.46 7.03 14.70
CA PRO A 118 1.14 8.08 13.92
C PRO A 118 1.45 7.67 12.48
N MET A 119 1.78 6.41 12.21
CA MET A 119 1.97 5.90 10.85
C MET A 119 0.66 5.92 10.06
N ILE A 120 -0.45 5.44 10.66
CA ILE A 120 -1.78 5.46 10.02
C ILE A 120 -2.24 6.89 9.74
N ASN A 121 -1.96 7.81 10.65
CA ASN A 121 -2.33 9.22 10.51
C ASN A 121 -1.34 10.03 9.64
N HIS A 122 -0.35 9.36 9.03
CA HIS A 122 0.71 10.02 8.25
C HIS A 122 1.52 11.09 8.99
N GLU A 123 1.55 11.04 10.33
CA GLU A 123 2.41 11.86 11.18
C GLU A 123 3.86 11.35 11.19
N LEU A 124 4.03 10.09 10.79
CA LEU A 124 5.29 9.39 10.70
C LEU A 124 5.42 8.76 9.31
N THR A 125 6.35 9.27 8.51
CA THR A 125 6.60 8.77 7.15
C THR A 125 7.68 7.70 7.18
N LEU A 126 7.34 6.51 6.67
CA LEU A 126 8.27 5.41 6.44
C LEU A 126 8.77 5.42 5.00
N PRO A 127 9.93 4.81 4.70
CA PRO A 127 10.37 4.66 3.32
C PRO A 127 9.40 3.77 2.54
N TYR A 128 8.89 4.27 1.42
CA TYR A 128 7.96 3.53 0.57
C TYR A 128 8.69 2.58 -0.38
N HIS A 129 9.85 2.97 -0.90
CA HIS A 129 10.67 2.17 -1.81
C HIS A 129 11.99 1.78 -1.15
N ILE A 130 12.24 0.50 -1.07
CA ILE A 130 13.43 -0.10 -0.48
C ILE A 130 14.18 -0.84 -1.60
N SER A 131 15.02 -0.09 -2.32
CA SER A 131 15.85 -0.63 -3.39
C SER A 131 16.97 -1.52 -2.83
N SER A 132 17.65 -2.27 -3.69
CA SER A 132 18.78 -3.14 -3.33
C SER A 132 19.95 -2.39 -2.65
N THR A 133 20.04 -1.07 -2.80
CA THR A 133 21.05 -0.22 -2.16
C THR A 133 20.61 0.35 -0.81
N HIS A 134 19.33 0.21 -0.45
CA HIS A 134 18.80 0.71 0.81
C HIS A 134 19.36 -0.11 1.99
N PRO A 135 19.83 0.52 3.08
CA PRO A 135 20.46 -0.22 4.20
C PRO A 135 19.56 -1.26 4.85
N ALA A 136 18.25 -1.06 4.86
CA ALA A 136 17.28 -2.03 5.42
C ALA A 136 16.94 -3.18 4.45
N HIS A 137 17.35 -3.12 3.18
CA HIS A 137 16.90 -4.03 2.13
C HIS A 137 17.09 -5.51 2.50
N HIS A 138 18.32 -5.90 2.83
CA HIS A 138 18.64 -7.30 3.12
C HIS A 138 17.76 -7.87 4.25
N SER A 139 17.68 -7.17 5.38
CA SER A 139 16.89 -7.63 6.53
C SER A 139 15.39 -7.62 6.28
N LEU A 140 14.87 -6.66 5.49
CA LEU A 140 13.47 -6.65 5.09
C LEU A 140 13.14 -7.77 4.10
N HIS A 141 14.07 -8.07 3.18
CA HIS A 141 13.93 -9.20 2.27
C HIS A 141 13.87 -10.53 3.03
N GLU A 142 14.73 -10.72 4.03
CA GLU A 142 14.67 -11.90 4.92
C GLU A 142 13.32 -11.98 5.66
N CYS A 143 12.80 -10.86 6.17
CA CYS A 143 11.46 -10.82 6.77
C CYS A 143 10.39 -11.24 5.76
N PHE A 144 10.45 -10.74 4.52
CA PHE A 144 9.49 -11.08 3.48
C PHE A 144 9.50 -12.58 3.16
N ILE A 145 10.68 -13.17 2.95
CA ILE A 145 10.81 -14.60 2.67
C ILE A 145 10.29 -15.44 3.83
N LYS A 146 10.60 -15.05 5.07
CA LYS A 146 10.07 -15.74 6.26
C LYS A 146 8.55 -15.65 6.36
N MET A 147 7.97 -14.49 6.05
CA MET A 147 6.52 -14.32 5.94
C MET A 147 5.92 -15.27 4.91
N ALA A 148 6.53 -15.37 3.72
CA ALA A 148 6.05 -16.22 2.63
C ALA A 148 6.03 -17.70 3.03
N SER A 149 7.08 -18.18 3.72
CA SER A 149 7.15 -19.54 4.27
C SER A 149 6.04 -19.78 5.30
N LEU A 150 5.93 -18.91 6.31
CA LEU A 150 4.92 -19.03 7.38
C LEU A 150 3.49 -19.02 6.84
N TYR A 151 3.21 -18.11 5.88
CA TYR A 151 1.89 -18.00 5.27
C TYR A 151 1.52 -19.23 4.42
N THR A 152 2.51 -19.91 3.87
CA THR A 152 2.31 -21.12 3.05
C THR A 152 2.19 -22.38 3.91
N GLU A 153 3.05 -22.53 4.92
CA GLU A 153 3.15 -23.75 5.73
C GLU A 153 2.06 -23.87 6.79
N GLN A 154 1.57 -22.77 7.33
CA GLN A 154 0.48 -22.68 8.31
C GLN A 154 0.60 -23.68 9.46
N THR A 155 1.79 -23.84 9.99
CA THR A 155 2.01 -24.69 11.18
C THR A 155 1.33 -24.09 12.41
N PHE A 156 1.08 -24.90 13.44
CA PHE A 156 0.42 -24.41 14.67
C PHE A 156 1.13 -23.18 15.24
N GLY A 157 0.38 -22.08 15.38
CA GLY A 157 0.88 -20.79 15.88
C GLY A 157 1.56 -19.92 14.82
N TYR A 158 1.43 -20.23 13.52
CA TYR A 158 1.99 -19.43 12.43
C TYR A 158 1.50 -17.98 12.45
N GLU A 159 0.29 -17.69 12.92
CA GLU A 159 -0.27 -16.34 13.03
C GLU A 159 0.56 -15.49 14.00
N ILE A 160 1.01 -16.06 15.11
CA ILE A 160 1.90 -15.38 16.07
C ILE A 160 3.26 -15.11 15.43
N ALA A 161 3.80 -16.11 14.75
CA ALA A 161 5.08 -15.98 14.05
C ALA A 161 5.01 -14.93 12.92
N LEU A 162 3.95 -14.96 12.13
CA LEU A 162 3.71 -13.99 11.06
C LEU A 162 3.61 -12.56 11.61
N LYS A 163 2.81 -12.36 12.66
CA LYS A 163 2.70 -11.08 13.37
C LYS A 163 4.06 -10.59 13.88
N SER A 164 4.88 -11.48 14.45
CA SER A 164 6.21 -11.12 14.93
C SER A 164 7.15 -10.66 13.82
N VAL A 165 7.09 -11.31 12.65
CA VAL A 165 7.90 -10.94 11.48
C VAL A 165 7.45 -9.61 10.90
N LEU A 166 6.14 -9.36 10.82
CA LEU A 166 5.60 -8.06 10.39
C LEU A 166 6.01 -6.93 11.33
N LEU A 167 5.96 -7.16 12.65
CA LEU A 167 6.46 -6.17 13.64
C LEU A 167 7.95 -5.92 13.49
N GLN A 168 8.74 -6.97 13.18
CA GLN A 168 10.17 -6.82 12.88
C GLN A 168 10.39 -6.01 11.61
N ALA A 169 9.62 -6.25 10.55
CA ALA A 169 9.70 -5.47 9.31
C ALA A 169 9.38 -3.99 9.56
N LEU A 170 8.31 -3.69 10.32
CA LEU A 170 7.99 -2.32 10.71
C LEU A 170 9.09 -1.68 11.55
N PHE A 171 9.68 -2.41 12.50
CA PHE A 171 10.82 -1.90 13.28
C PHE A 171 11.98 -1.49 12.38
N LEU A 172 12.31 -2.31 11.38
CA LEU A 172 13.38 -1.99 10.42
C LEU A 172 13.05 -0.74 9.60
N LEU A 173 11.80 -0.58 9.14
CA LEU A 173 11.36 0.62 8.41
C LEU A 173 11.39 1.87 9.31
N LEU A 174 10.98 1.74 10.58
CA LEU A 174 10.99 2.83 11.55
C LEU A 174 12.39 3.42 11.80
N GLN A 175 13.47 2.66 11.62
CA GLN A 175 14.84 3.17 11.74
C GLN A 175 15.17 4.22 10.68
N TYR A 176 14.40 4.28 9.61
CA TYR A 176 14.57 5.21 8.48
C TYR A 176 13.36 6.12 8.31
N SER A 177 12.50 6.20 9.35
CA SER A 177 11.36 7.09 9.34
C SER A 177 11.76 8.56 9.47
N THR A 178 10.96 9.43 8.90
CA THR A 178 11.07 10.87 9.05
C THR A 178 9.81 11.43 9.68
N THR A 179 9.97 12.51 10.43
CA THR A 179 8.85 13.26 11.03
C THR A 179 8.51 14.50 10.20
N GLU A 180 8.98 14.55 8.95
CA GLU A 180 8.69 15.67 8.08
C GLU A 180 7.23 15.67 7.65
N SER A 181 6.59 16.74 8.01
CA SER A 181 5.18 17.07 7.79
C SER A 181 4.77 16.91 6.33
N ALA A 182 3.94 16.00 6.07
CA ALA A 182 2.63 15.92 5.39
C ALA A 182 2.24 16.98 4.31
N THR A 183 3.15 17.61 3.59
CA THR A 183 2.75 18.44 2.44
C THR A 183 2.27 17.61 1.25
N ILE A 184 2.83 16.42 1.06
CA ILE A 184 2.42 15.48 0.00
C ILE A 184 1.12 14.78 0.41
N SER A 185 1.04 14.27 1.64
CA SER A 185 -0.17 13.68 2.21
C SER A 185 -1.39 14.62 2.16
N ALA A 186 -1.19 15.92 2.44
CA ALA A 186 -2.24 16.92 2.30
C ALA A 186 -2.77 17.05 0.85
N SER A 187 -1.91 16.88 -0.14
CA SER A 187 -2.31 16.88 -1.56
C SER A 187 -3.08 15.61 -1.94
N SER A 188 -2.67 14.46 -1.40
CA SER A 188 -3.38 13.18 -1.57
C SER A 188 -4.76 13.21 -0.91
N ASP A 189 -4.87 13.78 0.30
CA ASP A 189 -6.15 13.89 1.00
C ASP A 189 -7.11 14.86 0.30
N LYS A 190 -6.59 15.96 -0.23
CA LYS A 190 -7.40 16.84 -1.10
C LYS A 190 -7.90 16.13 -2.34
N LEU A 191 -7.02 15.35 -2.99
CA LEU A 191 -7.43 14.59 -4.17
C LEU A 191 -8.50 13.55 -3.83
N LYS A 192 -8.39 12.85 -2.70
CA LYS A 192 -9.45 11.93 -2.22
C LYS A 192 -10.77 12.66 -2.02
N ASN A 193 -10.76 13.81 -1.34
CA ASN A 193 -11.97 14.61 -1.14
C ASN A 193 -12.62 15.02 -2.47
N VAL A 194 -11.81 15.42 -3.45
CA VAL A 194 -12.29 15.76 -4.80
C VAL A 194 -12.90 14.54 -5.49
N LEU A 195 -12.27 13.39 -5.37
CA LEU A 195 -12.75 12.14 -5.98
C LEU A 195 -14.04 11.66 -5.32
N ASP A 196 -14.12 11.67 -4.00
CA ASP A 196 -15.34 11.35 -3.24
C ASP A 196 -16.48 12.32 -3.60
N TYR A 197 -16.18 13.61 -3.78
CA TYR A 197 -17.18 14.60 -4.21
C TYR A 197 -17.68 14.32 -5.62
N ILE A 198 -16.79 13.99 -6.55
CA ILE A 198 -17.17 13.59 -7.91
C ILE A 198 -18.08 12.36 -7.89
N ASP A 199 -17.74 11.34 -7.10
CA ASP A 199 -18.53 10.11 -6.97
C ASP A 199 -19.95 10.36 -6.42
N LEU A 200 -20.08 11.29 -5.48
CA LEU A 200 -21.38 11.65 -4.90
C LEU A 200 -22.23 12.52 -5.86
N HIS A 201 -21.60 13.32 -6.72
CA HIS A 201 -22.25 14.34 -7.54
C HIS A 201 -22.08 14.11 -9.07
N TYR A 202 -21.60 12.94 -9.51
CA TYR A 202 -21.32 12.67 -10.93
C TYR A 202 -22.52 12.89 -11.89
N ALA A 203 -23.76 12.85 -11.37
CA ALA A 203 -24.98 13.08 -12.14
C ALA A 203 -25.30 14.58 -12.29
N GLU A 204 -24.57 15.47 -11.64
CA GLU A 204 -24.75 16.92 -11.62
C GLU A 204 -23.69 17.60 -12.50
N PRO A 205 -23.95 18.82 -12.99
CA PRO A 205 -22.93 19.60 -13.68
C PRO A 205 -21.81 19.99 -12.69
N LEU A 206 -20.64 19.41 -12.84
CA LEU A 206 -19.45 19.73 -12.04
C LEU A 206 -18.55 20.69 -12.80
N THR A 207 -17.99 21.67 -12.09
CA THR A 207 -17.00 22.60 -12.64
C THR A 207 -15.63 22.41 -11.97
N ILE A 208 -14.56 22.70 -12.74
CA ILE A 208 -13.19 22.66 -12.20
C ILE A 208 -13.02 23.64 -11.03
N SER A 209 -13.71 24.77 -11.04
CA SER A 209 -13.64 25.75 -9.96
C SER A 209 -14.21 25.21 -8.65
N GLU A 210 -15.34 24.51 -8.69
CA GLU A 210 -15.93 23.86 -7.52
C GLU A 210 -15.01 22.77 -6.96
N LEU A 211 -14.41 21.94 -7.83
CA LEU A 211 -13.48 20.89 -7.41
C LEU A 211 -12.17 21.45 -6.84
N ALA A 212 -11.74 22.63 -7.25
CA ALA A 212 -10.52 23.27 -6.77
C ALA A 212 -10.69 23.92 -5.38
N GLU A 213 -11.93 24.14 -4.93
CA GLU A 213 -12.25 24.71 -3.61
C GLU A 213 -12.34 23.65 -2.50
N LEU A 214 -12.34 22.34 -2.86
CA LEU A 214 -12.31 21.18 -1.95
C LEU A 214 -10.91 20.92 -1.44
#